data_f542d54e0b6f29ebb0a7b82acc34330d
#
_entry.id   f542d54e0b6f29ebb0a7b82acc34330d
#
_cell.length_a   1.000
_cell.length_b   1.000
_cell.length_c   1.000
_cell.angle_alpha   90.00
_cell.angle_beta   90.00
_cell.angle_gamma   90.00
#
_symmetry.space_group_name_H-M   'P 1'
#
loop_
_entity.id
_entity.type
_entity.pdbx_description
1 polymer ?
#
loop_
_entity_poly.entity_id
_entity_poly.type
_entity_poly.pdbx_seq_one_letter_code
_entity_poly.pdbx_strand_id
1 'polypeptide(L)'
;MDTDKPLEDKNVGKRLGSNLRQIRKNKGLSVEAFAKQIGVSKLTVIKIELGEGNPTLSVIWKIANGLNIPISVLLSIESDVSIARKKDGLQLISSNEVLVAEPLFQSNGSVELYRGYLKAQSEYLSEAHRQGVVEVVTVMSGQLAVEVDGNTYHLEEYDSIRFKGDRPHKYINPSSDLTILHFAISYNHS
;
A
#
# COMPACT_ATOMS: atom_id res chain seq x y z
N MET A 1 -13.74 31.78 -7.74
CA MET A 1 -12.54 31.91 -6.88
C MET A 1 -11.94 30.53 -6.74
N ASP A 2 -10.88 30.34 -7.52
CA ASP A 2 -10.13 29.10 -7.65
C ASP A 2 -9.41 28.76 -6.35
N THR A 3 -9.72 27.63 -5.75
CA THR A 3 -8.94 27.03 -4.66
C THR A 3 -8.74 25.52 -4.86
N ASP A 4 -8.55 25.10 -6.09
CA ASP A 4 -8.18 23.72 -6.44
C ASP A 4 -6.69 23.69 -6.84
N LYS A 5 -5.80 23.96 -5.88
CA LYS A 5 -4.40 23.60 -6.04
C LYS A 5 -4.20 22.18 -5.52
N PRO A 6 -3.69 21.24 -6.35
CA PRO A 6 -3.24 19.95 -5.87
C PRO A 6 -2.17 20.17 -4.81
N LEU A 7 -2.34 19.56 -3.65
CA LEU A 7 -1.26 19.47 -2.65
C LEU A 7 -0.10 18.74 -3.33
N GLU A 8 0.97 19.46 -3.60
CA GLU A 8 2.13 18.97 -4.34
C GLU A 8 2.66 17.67 -3.72
N ASP A 9 2.92 16.65 -4.55
CA ASP A 9 3.55 15.36 -4.22
C ASP A 9 4.76 15.44 -3.28
N LYS A 10 5.48 16.54 -3.31
CA LYS A 10 6.63 16.86 -2.43
C LYS A 10 6.29 16.86 -0.94
N ASN A 11 5.02 17.12 -0.55
CA ASN A 11 4.63 17.16 0.84
C ASN A 11 4.42 15.74 1.42
N VAL A 12 3.96 14.80 0.62
CA VAL A 12 3.68 13.43 1.05
C VAL A 12 4.97 12.65 1.29
N GLY A 13 5.94 12.76 0.38
CA GLY A 13 7.26 12.14 0.53
C GLY A 13 8.01 12.66 1.76
N LYS A 14 7.94 13.96 2.03
CA LYS A 14 8.54 14.56 3.24
C LYS A 14 7.87 14.08 4.52
N ARG A 15 6.54 13.94 4.52
CA ARG A 15 5.78 13.43 5.67
C ARG A 15 6.10 11.98 5.95
N LEU A 16 6.05 11.12 4.93
CA LEU A 16 6.46 9.73 5.02
C LEU A 16 7.86 9.61 5.63
N GLY A 17 8.81 10.39 5.12
CA GLY A 17 10.18 10.42 5.61
C GLY A 17 10.29 10.85 7.07
N SER A 18 9.58 11.90 7.45
CA SER A 18 9.54 12.41 8.83
C SER A 18 8.96 11.37 9.79
N ASN A 19 7.81 10.77 9.44
CA ASN A 19 7.17 9.74 10.25
C ASN A 19 8.07 8.50 10.40
N LEU A 20 8.65 8.03 9.29
CA LEU A 20 9.58 6.91 9.30
C LEU A 20 10.75 7.16 10.24
N ARG A 21 11.36 8.35 10.14
CA ARG A 21 12.47 8.77 11.00
C ARG A 21 12.07 8.78 12.47
N GLN A 22 10.87 9.29 12.77
CA GLN A 22 10.35 9.34 14.13
C GLN A 22 10.12 7.94 14.70
N ILE A 23 9.45 7.07 13.94
CA ILE A 23 9.18 5.67 14.34
C ILE A 23 10.49 4.91 14.56
N ARG A 24 11.44 5.03 13.64
CA ARG A 24 12.76 4.40 13.78
C ARG A 24 13.48 4.87 15.04
N LYS A 25 13.50 6.19 15.30
CA LYS A 25 14.14 6.76 16.51
C LYS A 25 13.46 6.30 17.79
N ASN A 26 12.12 6.26 17.81
CA ASN A 26 11.37 5.79 18.99
C ASN A 26 11.65 4.31 19.29
N LYS A 27 12.01 3.52 18.28
CA LYS A 27 12.46 2.12 18.43
C LYS A 27 13.97 2.01 18.77
N GLY A 28 14.70 3.11 18.90
CA GLY A 28 16.13 3.11 19.20
C GLY A 28 17.02 2.57 18.07
N LEU A 29 16.52 2.50 16.83
CA LEU A 29 17.24 1.89 15.72
C LEU A 29 18.13 2.90 14.99
N SER A 30 19.40 2.51 14.72
CA SER A 30 20.25 3.24 13.77
C SER A 30 19.73 3.04 12.34
N VAL A 31 20.14 3.91 11.41
CA VAL A 31 19.77 3.76 9.99
C VAL A 31 20.29 2.43 9.42
N GLU A 32 21.51 2.02 9.82
CA GLU A 32 22.09 0.73 9.40
C GLU A 32 21.31 -0.47 9.94
N ALA A 33 21.02 -0.47 11.23
CA ALA A 33 20.27 -1.55 11.88
C ALA A 33 18.87 -1.68 11.24
N PHE A 34 18.22 -0.55 11.00
CA PHE A 34 16.93 -0.51 10.38
C PHE A 34 16.96 -1.00 8.94
N ALA A 35 17.88 -0.52 8.11
CA ALA A 35 18.06 -0.94 6.73
C ALA A 35 18.29 -2.46 6.60
N LYS A 36 19.13 -3.03 7.50
CA LYS A 36 19.37 -4.47 7.60
C LYS A 36 18.09 -5.22 7.97
N GLN A 37 17.34 -4.72 8.93
CA GLN A 37 16.10 -5.35 9.42
C GLN A 37 15.03 -5.46 8.33
N ILE A 38 14.87 -4.41 7.51
CA ILE A 38 13.85 -4.35 6.46
C ILE A 38 14.35 -4.83 5.08
N GLY A 39 15.62 -5.24 4.95
CA GLY A 39 16.17 -5.76 3.71
C GLY A 39 16.29 -4.75 2.58
N VAL A 40 16.55 -3.45 2.90
CA VAL A 40 16.83 -2.40 1.91
C VAL A 40 18.19 -1.75 2.16
N SER A 41 18.69 -0.99 1.18
CA SER A 41 19.96 -0.30 1.34
C SER A 41 19.87 0.86 2.36
N LYS A 42 20.95 1.14 3.09
CA LYS A 42 21.08 2.31 3.96
C LYS A 42 20.75 3.62 3.20
N LEU A 43 21.22 3.72 1.97
CA LEU A 43 20.99 4.89 1.13
C LEU A 43 19.51 5.08 0.81
N THR A 44 18.78 3.99 0.56
CA THR A 44 17.33 4.01 0.35
C THR A 44 16.61 4.58 1.57
N VAL A 45 16.95 4.10 2.78
CA VAL A 45 16.36 4.61 4.03
C VAL A 45 16.64 6.11 4.19
N ILE A 46 17.87 6.55 3.97
CA ILE A 46 18.25 7.96 4.08
C ILE A 46 17.45 8.83 3.10
N LYS A 47 17.35 8.44 1.83
CA LYS A 47 16.59 9.18 0.82
C LYS A 47 15.12 9.31 1.19
N ILE A 48 14.52 8.21 1.70
CA ILE A 48 13.12 8.23 2.15
C ILE A 48 12.97 9.19 3.34
N GLU A 49 13.83 9.09 4.36
CA GLU A 49 13.76 9.95 5.56
C GLU A 49 13.99 11.43 5.26
N LEU A 50 14.68 11.76 4.18
CA LEU A 50 14.86 13.13 3.68
C LEU A 50 13.70 13.62 2.80
N GLY A 51 12.77 12.72 2.44
CA GLY A 51 11.68 13.02 1.49
C GLY A 51 12.16 13.22 0.05
N GLU A 52 13.37 12.73 -0.28
CA GLU A 52 14.00 12.83 -1.59
C GLU A 52 13.77 11.57 -2.45
N GLY A 53 13.22 10.51 -1.85
CA GLY A 53 12.95 9.25 -2.52
C GLY A 53 11.47 9.10 -2.86
N ASN A 54 11.18 8.48 -4.01
CA ASN A 54 9.86 7.95 -4.32
C ASN A 54 9.92 6.42 -4.18
N PRO A 55 9.67 5.87 -2.95
CA PRO A 55 9.78 4.45 -2.72
C PRO A 55 8.67 3.70 -3.46
N THR A 56 9.02 2.57 -4.07
CA THR A 56 8.02 1.67 -4.67
C THR A 56 7.14 1.06 -3.59
N LEU A 57 5.97 0.55 -3.99
CA LEU A 57 5.04 -0.14 -3.10
C LEU A 57 5.74 -1.29 -2.34
N SER A 58 6.57 -2.07 -3.02
CA SER A 58 7.36 -3.17 -2.41
C SER A 58 8.29 -2.65 -1.30
N VAL A 59 8.95 -1.52 -1.49
CA VAL A 59 9.81 -0.92 -0.45
C VAL A 59 8.99 -0.46 0.75
N ILE A 60 7.83 0.14 0.54
CA ILE A 60 6.93 0.57 1.61
C ILE A 60 6.42 -0.62 2.42
N TRP A 61 6.04 -1.73 1.74
CA TRP A 61 5.67 -2.98 2.40
C TRP A 61 6.82 -3.56 3.24
N LYS A 62 8.06 -3.59 2.72
CA LYS A 62 9.23 -4.04 3.49
C LYS A 62 9.45 -3.20 4.75
N ILE A 63 9.27 -1.88 4.65
CA ILE A 63 9.36 -0.96 5.80
C ILE A 63 8.28 -1.28 6.84
N ALA A 64 7.02 -1.36 6.43
CA ALA A 64 5.88 -1.62 7.29
C ALA A 64 6.00 -2.97 8.00
N ASN A 65 6.32 -4.03 7.25
CA ASN A 65 6.55 -5.37 7.77
C ASN A 65 7.74 -5.41 8.76
N GLY A 66 8.87 -4.81 8.39
CA GLY A 66 10.06 -4.77 9.24
C GLY A 66 9.87 -3.98 10.54
N LEU A 67 8.98 -2.99 10.53
CA LEU A 67 8.59 -2.24 11.73
C LEU A 67 7.44 -2.88 12.50
N ASN A 68 6.77 -3.86 11.92
CA ASN A 68 5.54 -4.48 12.42
C ASN A 68 4.43 -3.46 12.66
N ILE A 69 4.23 -2.54 11.70
CA ILE A 69 3.20 -1.51 11.74
C ILE A 69 2.42 -1.50 10.42
N PRO A 70 1.16 -1.05 10.41
CA PRO A 70 0.41 -0.78 9.20
C PRO A 70 1.06 0.34 8.37
N ILE A 71 0.91 0.27 7.04
CA ILE A 71 1.41 1.34 6.14
C ILE A 71 0.77 2.69 6.48
N SER A 72 -0.51 2.70 6.83
CA SER A 72 -1.25 3.90 7.21
C SER A 72 -0.61 4.67 8.37
N VAL A 73 0.05 3.99 9.32
CA VAL A 73 0.80 4.63 10.41
C VAL A 73 1.99 5.43 9.89
N LEU A 74 2.60 5.02 8.78
CA LEU A 74 3.68 5.78 8.14
C LEU A 74 3.18 7.10 7.53
N LEU A 75 1.88 7.20 7.25
CA LEU A 75 1.26 8.28 6.47
C LEU A 75 0.43 9.25 7.32
N SER A 76 0.41 9.09 8.65
CA SER A 76 -0.57 9.67 9.57
C SER A 76 -0.75 11.20 9.56
N ILE A 77 -2.05 11.62 9.54
CA ILE A 77 -2.55 12.93 9.98
C ILE A 77 -3.79 12.64 10.83
N GLU A 78 -3.80 13.06 12.09
CA GLU A 78 -4.98 12.93 12.93
C GLU A 78 -6.05 13.95 12.51
N SER A 79 -7.24 13.47 12.13
CA SER A 79 -8.44 14.27 11.90
C SER A 79 -9.66 13.44 12.26
N ASP A 80 -10.63 14.02 12.96
CA ASP A 80 -11.89 13.37 13.33
C ASP A 80 -12.76 13.06 12.11
N VAL A 81 -12.60 13.82 11.02
CA VAL A 81 -13.28 13.62 9.75
C VAL A 81 -12.28 13.75 8.62
N SER A 82 -12.22 12.75 7.73
CA SER A 82 -11.36 12.76 6.56
C SER A 82 -12.12 12.34 5.31
N ILE A 83 -11.76 12.91 4.17
CA ILE A 83 -12.32 12.58 2.87
C ILE A 83 -11.17 12.12 1.97
N ALA A 84 -11.25 10.90 1.46
CA ALA A 84 -10.32 10.38 0.47
C ALA A 84 -10.85 10.69 -0.93
N ARG A 85 -10.28 11.70 -1.58
CA ARG A 85 -10.62 12.04 -2.96
C ARG A 85 -9.73 11.27 -3.95
N LYS A 86 -10.23 11.06 -5.15
CA LYS A 86 -9.48 10.41 -6.23
C LYS A 86 -8.23 11.24 -6.57
N LYS A 87 -7.06 10.60 -6.58
CA LYS A 87 -5.76 11.21 -6.91
C LYS A 87 -5.28 12.33 -5.99
N ASP A 88 -5.87 12.46 -4.81
CA ASP A 88 -5.54 13.55 -3.87
C ASP A 88 -4.55 13.09 -2.77
N GLY A 89 -4.12 11.84 -2.82
CA GLY A 89 -3.29 11.20 -1.81
C GLY A 89 -1.98 10.61 -2.35
N LEU A 90 -1.27 9.95 -1.46
CA LEU A 90 -0.10 9.14 -1.82
C LEU A 90 -0.53 8.04 -2.78
N GLN A 91 0.22 7.89 -3.86
CA GLN A 91 0.10 6.76 -4.78
C GLN A 91 1.27 5.81 -4.57
N LEU A 92 0.97 4.57 -4.23
CA LEU A 92 1.92 3.48 -4.11
C LEU A 92 1.93 2.75 -5.46
N ILE A 93 3.02 2.89 -6.20
CA ILE A 93 3.14 2.34 -7.55
C ILE A 93 4.00 1.08 -7.49
N SER A 94 3.53 -0.01 -8.06
CA SER A 94 4.32 -1.24 -8.22
C SER A 94 5.55 -1.01 -9.10
N SER A 95 6.61 -1.79 -8.92
CA SER A 95 7.88 -1.62 -9.65
C SER A 95 7.75 -1.76 -11.18
N ASN A 96 6.76 -2.54 -11.63
CA ASN A 96 6.41 -2.70 -13.04
C ASN A 96 5.29 -1.74 -13.49
N GLU A 97 4.87 -0.80 -12.62
CA GLU A 97 3.87 0.23 -12.87
C GLU A 97 2.49 -0.29 -13.34
N VAL A 98 2.16 -1.55 -13.08
CA VAL A 98 0.86 -2.12 -13.48
C VAL A 98 -0.22 -1.91 -12.43
N LEU A 99 0.16 -1.84 -11.13
CA LEU A 99 -0.75 -1.58 -10.02
C LEU A 99 -0.40 -0.24 -9.36
N VAL A 100 -1.41 0.60 -9.21
CA VAL A 100 -1.36 1.80 -8.37
C VAL A 100 -2.32 1.59 -7.20
N ALA A 101 -1.86 1.74 -5.96
CA ALA A 101 -2.66 1.66 -4.76
C ALA A 101 -2.66 3.02 -4.03
N GLU A 102 -3.85 3.53 -3.74
CA GLU A 102 -4.08 4.78 -2.99
C GLU A 102 -4.63 4.42 -1.60
N PRO A 103 -3.89 4.62 -0.50
CA PRO A 103 -4.47 4.53 0.84
C PRO A 103 -5.63 5.53 0.98
N LEU A 104 -6.80 5.06 1.42
CA LEU A 104 -7.99 5.93 1.54
C LEU A 104 -7.99 6.69 2.86
N PHE A 105 -7.68 5.99 3.93
CA PHE A 105 -7.69 6.57 5.28
C PHE A 105 -6.54 6.02 6.09
N GLN A 106 -6.24 6.72 7.19
CA GLN A 106 -5.35 6.21 8.20
C GLN A 106 -6.06 5.11 9.00
N SER A 107 -5.33 4.05 9.26
CA SER A 107 -5.81 2.94 10.07
C SER A 107 -5.23 3.06 11.49
N ASN A 108 -6.06 2.77 12.49
CA ASN A 108 -5.63 2.58 13.89
C ASN A 108 -4.90 1.24 14.10
N GLY A 109 -4.40 0.64 13.01
CA GLY A 109 -3.62 -0.59 13.05
C GLY A 109 -4.40 -1.88 12.83
N SER A 110 -5.74 -1.85 12.77
CA SER A 110 -6.56 -3.06 12.61
C SER A 110 -6.94 -3.35 11.16
N VAL A 111 -7.27 -2.33 10.38
CA VAL A 111 -7.68 -2.47 8.98
C VAL A 111 -7.10 -1.32 8.15
N GLU A 112 -6.57 -1.63 6.99
CA GLU A 112 -6.16 -0.66 5.98
C GLU A 112 -7.10 -0.74 4.78
N LEU A 113 -7.46 0.42 4.23
CA LEU A 113 -8.32 0.54 3.06
C LEU A 113 -7.56 1.22 1.92
N TYR A 114 -7.59 0.61 0.74
CA TYR A 114 -6.96 1.14 -0.45
C TYR A 114 -7.94 1.17 -1.62
N ARG A 115 -7.74 2.13 -2.50
CA ARG A 115 -8.24 2.09 -3.87
C ARG A 115 -7.12 1.64 -4.78
N GLY A 116 -7.35 0.59 -5.57
CA GLY A 116 -6.40 0.05 -6.53
C GLY A 116 -6.81 0.33 -7.96
N TYR A 117 -5.81 0.53 -8.80
CA TYR A 117 -5.96 0.67 -10.24
C TYR A 117 -5.02 -0.32 -10.91
N LEU A 118 -5.57 -1.38 -11.51
CA LEU A 118 -4.81 -2.41 -12.22
C LEU A 118 -4.95 -2.18 -13.73
N LYS A 119 -3.82 -1.96 -14.41
CA LYS A 119 -3.81 -1.70 -15.85
C LYS A 119 -4.46 -2.83 -16.64
N ALA A 120 -4.97 -2.49 -17.84
CA ALA A 120 -5.51 -3.45 -18.80
C ALA A 120 -4.48 -4.54 -19.14
N GLN A 121 -4.96 -5.78 -19.31
CA GLN A 121 -4.16 -6.93 -19.74
C GLN A 121 -2.83 -7.07 -18.98
N SER A 122 -2.89 -6.90 -17.65
CA SER A 122 -1.71 -6.95 -16.80
C SER A 122 -1.91 -7.83 -15.57
N GLU A 123 -0.81 -8.21 -14.96
CA GLU A 123 -0.80 -8.97 -13.72
C GLU A 123 0.15 -8.34 -12.69
N TYR A 124 -0.24 -8.42 -11.43
CA TYR A 124 0.58 -8.01 -10.30
C TYR A 124 0.71 -9.16 -9.30
N LEU A 125 1.96 -9.59 -9.08
CA LEU A 125 2.30 -10.58 -8.06
C LEU A 125 2.55 -9.85 -6.74
N SER A 126 1.73 -10.13 -5.74
CA SER A 126 1.92 -9.65 -4.37
C SER A 126 2.77 -10.64 -3.58
N GLU A 127 3.78 -10.13 -2.88
CA GLU A 127 4.50 -10.92 -1.88
C GLU A 127 3.57 -11.24 -0.70
N ALA A 128 3.85 -12.34 0.01
CA ALA A 128 3.11 -12.70 1.21
C ALA A 128 3.19 -11.59 2.27
N HIS A 129 2.05 -11.23 2.83
CA HIS A 129 1.98 -10.39 4.02
C HIS A 129 2.43 -11.17 5.27
N ARG A 130 2.50 -10.49 6.41
CA ARG A 130 2.78 -11.19 7.68
C ARG A 130 1.68 -12.20 8.01
N GLN A 131 2.04 -13.20 8.83
CA GLN A 131 1.11 -14.24 9.26
C GLN A 131 -0.14 -13.63 9.93
N GLY A 132 -1.31 -14.20 9.61
CA GLY A 132 -2.60 -13.79 10.16
C GLY A 132 -3.27 -12.62 9.44
N VAL A 133 -2.63 -12.04 8.42
CA VAL A 133 -3.27 -11.01 7.59
C VAL A 133 -4.37 -11.63 6.74
N VAL A 134 -5.52 -10.97 6.75
CA VAL A 134 -6.65 -11.28 5.87
C VAL A 134 -6.85 -10.14 4.91
N GLU A 135 -7.05 -10.48 3.65
CA GLU A 135 -7.30 -9.53 2.58
C GLU A 135 -8.68 -9.73 1.99
N VAL A 136 -9.37 -8.63 1.74
CA VAL A 136 -10.64 -8.58 1.01
C VAL A 136 -10.44 -7.66 -0.17
N VAL A 137 -10.79 -8.14 -1.37
CA VAL A 137 -10.72 -7.36 -2.59
C VAL A 137 -12.10 -7.32 -3.21
N THR A 138 -12.56 -6.11 -3.56
CA THR A 138 -13.83 -5.87 -4.24
C THR A 138 -13.55 -5.21 -5.59
N VAL A 139 -14.14 -5.73 -6.65
CA VAL A 139 -14.12 -5.10 -7.98
C VAL A 139 -15.14 -3.98 -7.99
N MET A 140 -14.68 -2.75 -8.15
CA MET A 140 -15.53 -1.55 -8.23
C MET A 140 -15.89 -1.20 -9.67
N SER A 141 -15.04 -1.59 -10.63
CA SER A 141 -15.28 -1.47 -12.07
C SER A 141 -14.32 -2.37 -12.82
N GLY A 142 -14.80 -3.03 -13.87
CA GLY A 142 -14.03 -3.95 -14.70
C GLY A 142 -14.10 -5.39 -14.25
N GLN A 143 -13.04 -6.14 -14.47
CA GLN A 143 -12.93 -7.56 -14.15
C GLN A 143 -11.62 -7.85 -13.43
N LEU A 144 -11.61 -8.89 -12.59
CA LEU A 144 -10.42 -9.34 -11.88
C LEU A 144 -10.37 -10.87 -11.84
N ALA A 145 -9.20 -11.44 -12.08
CA ALA A 145 -8.89 -12.79 -11.64
C ALA A 145 -7.88 -12.74 -10.49
N VAL A 146 -8.14 -13.49 -9.42
CA VAL A 146 -7.23 -13.63 -8.28
C VAL A 146 -6.70 -15.04 -8.23
N GLU A 147 -5.38 -15.18 -8.26
CA GLU A 147 -4.70 -16.47 -8.11
C GLU A 147 -4.13 -16.56 -6.68
N VAL A 148 -4.55 -17.57 -5.93
CA VAL A 148 -4.07 -17.86 -4.58
C VAL A 148 -4.07 -19.37 -4.35
N ASP A 149 -2.99 -19.90 -3.76
CA ASP A 149 -2.81 -21.34 -3.51
C ASP A 149 -3.02 -22.22 -4.78
N GLY A 150 -2.62 -21.72 -5.95
CA GLY A 150 -2.73 -22.41 -7.23
C GLY A 150 -4.15 -22.48 -7.82
N ASN A 151 -5.12 -21.82 -7.18
CA ASN A 151 -6.47 -21.70 -7.69
C ASN A 151 -6.72 -20.29 -8.22
N THR A 152 -7.47 -20.18 -9.32
CA THR A 152 -7.85 -18.90 -9.94
C THR A 152 -9.34 -18.66 -9.71
N TYR A 153 -9.66 -17.47 -9.21
CA TYR A 153 -11.02 -17.00 -8.94
C TYR A 153 -11.32 -15.81 -9.82
N HIS A 154 -12.39 -15.89 -10.61
CA HIS A 154 -12.83 -14.81 -11.50
C HIS A 154 -13.93 -13.98 -10.81
N LEU A 155 -13.77 -12.67 -10.86
CA LEU A 155 -14.68 -11.71 -10.24
C LEU A 155 -15.13 -10.68 -11.28
N GLU A 156 -16.40 -10.40 -11.26
CA GLU A 156 -17.07 -9.34 -12.01
C GLU A 156 -17.27 -8.11 -11.12
N GLU A 157 -17.80 -7.05 -11.72
CA GLU A 157 -18.10 -5.80 -11.02
C GLU A 157 -19.00 -6.05 -9.79
N TYR A 158 -18.61 -5.50 -8.63
CA TYR A 158 -19.19 -5.66 -7.29
C TYR A 158 -18.98 -7.02 -6.62
N ASP A 159 -18.33 -7.99 -7.27
CA ASP A 159 -17.90 -9.19 -6.58
C ASP A 159 -16.75 -8.90 -5.60
N SER A 160 -16.70 -9.71 -4.55
CA SER A 160 -15.63 -9.63 -3.55
C SER A 160 -15.06 -11.00 -3.25
N ILE A 161 -13.76 -11.05 -3.06
CA ILE A 161 -13.05 -12.24 -2.57
C ILE A 161 -12.37 -11.92 -1.24
N ARG A 162 -12.36 -12.90 -0.33
CA ARG A 162 -11.64 -12.85 0.95
C ARG A 162 -10.70 -14.04 1.04
N PHE A 163 -9.43 -13.79 1.36
CA PHE A 163 -8.43 -14.84 1.52
C PHE A 163 -7.38 -14.46 2.58
N LYS A 164 -6.56 -15.43 2.99
CA LYS A 164 -5.41 -15.18 3.85
C LYS A 164 -4.28 -14.61 3.00
N GLY A 165 -3.88 -13.36 3.28
CA GLY A 165 -2.83 -12.65 2.57
C GLY A 165 -1.40 -13.06 2.98
N ASP A 166 -1.24 -14.01 3.89
CA ASP A 166 0.06 -14.49 4.40
C ASP A 166 0.77 -15.48 3.45
N ARG A 167 0.36 -15.49 2.20
CA ARG A 167 0.94 -16.28 1.09
C ARG A 167 1.02 -15.47 -0.18
N PRO A 168 1.90 -15.83 -1.13
CA PRO A 168 1.95 -15.18 -2.44
C PRO A 168 0.61 -15.32 -3.15
N HIS A 169 0.16 -14.23 -3.75
CA HIS A 169 -1.07 -14.20 -4.52
C HIS A 169 -0.92 -13.21 -5.69
N LYS A 170 -1.75 -13.36 -6.71
CA LYS A 170 -1.66 -12.58 -7.93
C LYS A 170 -3.01 -11.98 -8.28
N TYR A 171 -2.98 -10.72 -8.71
CA TYR A 171 -4.10 -10.01 -9.29
C TYR A 171 -3.90 -9.91 -10.79
N ILE A 172 -4.89 -10.29 -11.57
CA ILE A 172 -4.84 -10.33 -13.03
C ILE A 172 -6.04 -9.56 -13.56
N ASN A 173 -5.78 -8.56 -14.39
CA ASN A 173 -6.81 -7.89 -15.17
C ASN A 173 -6.84 -8.49 -16.57
N PRO A 174 -7.82 -9.33 -16.90
CA PRO A 174 -7.92 -9.95 -18.23
C PRO A 174 -8.53 -9.02 -19.28
N SER A 175 -9.13 -7.90 -18.86
CA SER A 175 -9.87 -7.01 -19.74
C SER A 175 -8.97 -6.01 -20.48
N SER A 176 -9.51 -5.36 -21.52
CA SER A 176 -8.85 -4.29 -22.24
C SER A 176 -8.90 -2.93 -21.53
N ASP A 177 -9.64 -2.83 -20.44
CA ASP A 177 -9.87 -1.61 -19.69
C ASP A 177 -9.22 -1.65 -18.31
N LEU A 178 -9.09 -0.47 -17.70
CA LEU A 178 -8.58 -0.35 -16.32
C LEU A 178 -9.54 -1.00 -15.33
N THR A 179 -9.06 -1.87 -14.48
CA THR A 179 -9.83 -2.38 -13.34
C THR A 179 -9.64 -1.52 -12.11
N ILE A 180 -10.74 -1.13 -11.47
CA ILE A 180 -10.75 -0.37 -10.22
C ILE A 180 -11.16 -1.30 -9.08
N LEU A 181 -10.34 -1.31 -8.03
CA LEU A 181 -10.45 -2.22 -6.91
C LEU A 181 -10.56 -1.45 -5.59
N HIS A 182 -11.25 -2.02 -4.61
CA HIS A 182 -11.06 -1.68 -3.21
C HIS A 182 -10.42 -2.85 -2.48
N PHE A 183 -9.37 -2.56 -1.70
CA PHE A 183 -8.73 -3.51 -0.82
C PHE A 183 -9.02 -3.15 0.63
N ALA A 184 -9.36 -4.14 1.43
CA ALA A 184 -9.36 -4.05 2.88
C ALA A 184 -8.39 -5.10 3.42
N ILE A 185 -7.31 -4.65 4.07
CA ILE A 185 -6.28 -5.51 4.64
C ILE A 185 -6.42 -5.47 6.15
N SER A 186 -6.81 -6.60 6.73
CA SER A 186 -7.03 -6.73 8.17
C SER A 186 -5.85 -7.42 8.84
N TYR A 187 -5.38 -6.83 9.91
CA TYR A 187 -4.29 -7.32 10.73
C TYR A 187 -4.88 -7.88 12.04
N ASN A 188 -4.90 -9.21 12.17
CA ASN A 188 -5.29 -9.82 13.43
C ASN A 188 -4.14 -9.60 14.45
N HIS A 189 -4.44 -8.84 15.50
CA HIS A 189 -3.58 -8.77 16.68
C HIS A 189 -3.89 -10.02 17.51
N SER A 190 -3.02 -11.03 17.44
CA SER A 190 -3.00 -12.16 18.38
C SER A 190 -2.04 -11.85 19.51
#